data_92dabccf66f8e2e376c39567bed7abfa
#
_entry.id   92dabccf66f8e2e376c39567bed7abfa
#
_cell.length_a   1.000
_cell.length_b   1.000
_cell.length_c   1.000
_cell.angle_alpha   90.00
_cell.angle_beta   90.00
_cell.angle_gamma   90.00
#
_symmetry.space_group_name_H-M   'P 1'
#
loop_
_entity.id
_entity.type
_entity.pdbx_description
1 polymer ?
#
loop_
_entity_poly.entity_id
_entity_poly.type
_entity_poly.pdbx_seq_one_letter_code
_entity_poly.pdbx_strand_id
1 'polypeptide(L)'
;IEGMNRIPDKSIDMILCDLPYGTTKCEWDSIIPFDQLWRQYKRIIKDNAVIVLFGSQPFTSELVMSNKEMFRYELIWEKVQGRQPQLCNIMPMKAHENILIFYKNTAECKYDSNKYKTLRDYFYNEKQRLKLTYKDINKALGTATSGGGMASHYFNLNFKQWSLPTKEMYIK
;
A
#
# COMPACT_ATOMS: atom_id res chain seq x y z
N ILE A 1 5.66 10.34 24.55
CA ILE A 1 6.70 11.01 23.71
C ILE A 1 8.03 11.05 24.45
N GLU A 2 8.06 11.38 25.73
CA GLU A 2 9.31 11.46 26.51
C GLU A 2 10.13 10.17 26.47
N GLY A 3 9.50 9.01 26.55
CA GLY A 3 10.18 7.72 26.45
C GLY A 3 10.95 7.53 25.14
N MET A 4 10.47 8.14 24.05
CA MET A 4 11.14 8.06 22.74
C MET A 4 12.51 8.76 22.72
N ASN A 5 12.77 9.72 23.60
CA ASN A 5 14.07 10.39 23.70
C ASN A 5 15.21 9.44 24.05
N ARG A 6 14.89 8.26 24.63
CA ARG A 6 15.86 7.21 24.96
C ARG A 6 16.20 6.33 23.78
N ILE A 7 15.43 6.40 22.68
CA ILE A 7 15.65 5.59 21.49
C ILE A 7 16.66 6.29 20.59
N PRO A 8 17.73 5.60 20.16
CA PRO A 8 18.69 6.19 19.22
C PRO A 8 18.06 6.59 17.88
N ASP A 9 18.65 7.57 17.23
CA ASP A 9 18.25 7.99 15.89
C ASP A 9 18.42 6.82 14.90
N LYS A 10 17.49 6.70 13.94
CA LYS A 10 17.55 5.73 12.84
C LYS A 10 17.80 4.28 13.30
N SER A 11 17.21 3.89 14.44
CA SER A 11 17.40 2.56 15.02
C SER A 11 16.20 1.62 14.81
N ILE A 12 15.02 2.15 14.50
CA ILE A 12 13.77 1.39 14.43
C ILE A 12 13.45 1.01 12.99
N ASP A 13 13.18 -0.27 12.76
CA ASP A 13 12.83 -0.82 11.44
C ASP A 13 11.34 -0.68 11.11
N MET A 14 10.48 -0.67 12.14
CA MET A 14 9.04 -0.54 11.98
C MET A 14 8.41 0.06 13.24
N ILE A 15 7.42 0.93 13.05
CA ILE A 15 6.50 1.35 14.10
C ILE A 15 5.13 0.79 13.77
N LEU A 16 4.55 0.04 14.71
CA LEU A 16 3.16 -0.40 14.67
C LEU A 16 2.49 0.11 15.95
N CYS A 17 1.52 0.99 15.83
CA CYS A 17 0.92 1.65 16.99
C CYS A 17 -0.56 1.93 16.79
N ASP A 18 -1.33 1.67 17.84
CA ASP A 18 -2.70 2.12 18.01
C ASP A 18 -2.69 3.35 18.91
N LEU A 19 -2.89 4.53 18.30
CA LEU A 19 -2.84 5.81 18.98
C LEU A 19 -4.16 6.10 19.71
N PRO A 20 -4.18 6.93 20.74
CA PRO A 20 -5.45 7.42 21.31
C PRO A 20 -6.15 8.33 20.29
N TYR A 21 -7.44 8.08 20.06
CA TYR A 21 -8.25 8.79 19.04
C TYR A 21 -9.01 10.00 19.57
N GLY A 22 -9.06 10.18 20.91
CA GLY A 22 -9.87 11.22 21.55
C GLY A 22 -11.38 11.00 21.42
N THR A 23 -11.81 9.76 21.24
CA THR A 23 -13.22 9.41 20.99
C THR A 23 -13.94 8.87 22.22
N THR A 24 -13.22 8.58 23.27
CA THR A 24 -13.77 8.06 24.53
C THR A 24 -13.68 9.10 25.65
N LYS A 25 -14.41 8.87 26.77
CA LYS A 25 -14.33 9.71 27.97
C LYS A 25 -13.17 9.34 28.90
N CYS A 26 -12.28 8.44 28.47
CA CYS A 26 -11.14 8.01 29.25
C CYS A 26 -10.05 9.09 29.25
N GLU A 27 -9.47 9.41 30.39
CA GLU A 27 -8.41 10.42 30.51
C GLU A 27 -7.17 10.11 29.63
N TRP A 28 -6.87 8.84 29.43
CA TRP A 28 -5.75 8.40 28.60
C TRP A 28 -6.03 8.55 27.09
N ASP A 29 -7.30 8.68 26.67
CA ASP A 29 -7.67 8.80 25.25
C ASP A 29 -7.62 10.27 24.80
N SER A 30 -6.46 10.89 24.98
CA SER A 30 -6.18 12.23 24.52
C SER A 30 -5.28 12.21 23.30
N ILE A 31 -5.65 12.95 22.26
CA ILE A 31 -4.88 13.01 21.01
C ILE A 31 -3.48 13.55 21.29
N ILE A 32 -2.47 12.80 20.88
CA ILE A 32 -1.07 13.22 20.97
C ILE A 32 -0.81 14.31 19.93
N PRO A 33 -0.19 15.45 20.30
CA PRO A 33 0.14 16.49 19.33
C PRO A 33 0.95 15.95 18.16
N PHE A 34 0.41 16.04 16.95
CA PHE A 34 0.98 15.41 15.76
C PHE A 34 2.38 15.91 15.43
N ASP A 35 2.66 17.20 15.61
CA ASP A 35 4.00 17.75 15.34
C ASP A 35 5.09 17.10 16.19
N GLN A 36 4.79 16.89 17.48
CA GLN A 36 5.70 16.22 18.40
C GLN A 36 5.86 14.74 18.06
N LEU A 37 4.73 14.06 17.72
CA LEU A 37 4.70 12.66 17.33
C LEU A 37 5.56 12.43 16.08
N TRP A 38 5.30 13.19 15.02
CA TRP A 38 6.02 13.04 13.74
C TRP A 38 7.48 13.40 13.84
N ARG A 39 7.85 14.40 14.64
CA ARG A 39 9.25 14.74 14.90
C ARG A 39 10.00 13.57 15.51
N GLN A 40 9.42 12.87 16.50
CA GLN A 40 10.04 11.72 17.12
C GLN A 40 10.04 10.50 16.20
N TYR A 41 8.94 10.19 15.54
CA TYR A 41 8.87 9.08 14.60
C TYR A 41 9.88 9.23 13.46
N LYS A 42 9.93 10.41 12.83
CA LYS A 42 10.93 10.71 11.78
C LYS A 42 12.37 10.56 12.25
N ARG A 43 12.67 10.86 13.51
CA ARG A 43 14.01 10.76 14.09
C ARG A 43 14.42 9.30 14.30
N ILE A 44 13.56 8.51 14.94
CA ILE A 44 13.93 7.16 15.39
C ILE A 44 13.87 6.10 14.30
N ILE A 45 13.04 6.27 13.26
CA ILE A 45 12.94 5.29 12.18
C ILE A 45 14.11 5.35 11.21
N LYS A 46 14.51 4.19 10.70
CA LYS A 46 15.44 4.07 9.57
C LYS A 46 14.83 4.66 8.29
N ASP A 47 15.65 4.91 7.29
CA ASP A 47 15.19 5.55 6.06
C ASP A 47 14.27 4.65 5.21
N ASN A 48 14.40 3.32 5.36
CA ASN A 48 13.55 2.30 4.71
C ASN A 48 12.48 1.72 5.64
N ALA A 49 12.29 2.30 6.83
CA ALA A 49 11.31 1.84 7.79
C ALA A 49 9.89 2.27 7.43
N VAL A 50 8.93 1.49 7.91
CA VAL A 50 7.50 1.74 7.77
C VAL A 50 6.88 2.14 9.10
N ILE A 51 5.91 3.05 9.07
CA ILE A 51 5.06 3.40 10.20
C ILE A 51 3.64 2.95 9.85
N VAL A 52 3.06 2.14 10.72
CA VAL A 52 1.72 1.58 10.60
C VAL A 52 0.90 2.06 11.78
N LEU A 53 -0.14 2.83 11.51
CA LEU A 53 -0.99 3.43 12.53
C LEU A 53 -2.44 3.03 12.32
N PHE A 54 -3.10 2.62 13.40
CA PHE A 54 -4.53 2.39 13.37
C PHE A 54 -5.28 3.71 13.45
N GLY A 55 -6.48 3.73 12.90
CA GLY A 55 -7.31 4.91 12.90
C GLY A 55 -8.79 4.63 12.68
N SER A 56 -9.59 5.55 13.17
CA SER A 56 -11.03 5.58 12.97
C SER A 56 -11.44 7.03 12.72
N GLN A 57 -12.41 7.25 11.80
CA GLN A 57 -12.89 8.62 11.54
C GLN A 57 -13.49 9.26 12.79
N PRO A 58 -13.28 10.59 13.02
CA PRO A 58 -12.57 11.55 12.16
C PRO A 58 -11.03 11.55 12.30
N PHE A 59 -10.48 10.93 13.35
CA PHE A 59 -9.06 10.89 13.67
C PHE A 59 -8.19 10.42 12.47
N THR A 60 -8.66 9.43 11.69
CA THR A 60 -7.97 8.98 10.47
C THR A 60 -7.67 10.13 9.51
N SER A 61 -8.65 10.99 9.25
CA SER A 61 -8.47 12.12 8.34
C SER A 61 -7.47 13.15 8.88
N GLU A 62 -7.54 13.46 10.16
CA GLU A 62 -6.61 14.38 10.83
C GLU A 62 -5.19 13.84 10.79
N LEU A 63 -5.00 12.55 11.06
CA LEU A 63 -3.70 11.90 11.05
C LEU A 63 -3.08 11.88 9.65
N VAL A 64 -3.84 11.57 8.60
CA VAL A 64 -3.38 11.64 7.21
C VAL A 64 -2.99 13.07 6.83
N MET A 65 -3.85 14.04 7.17
CA MET A 65 -3.60 15.46 6.87
C MET A 65 -2.38 16.01 7.59
N SER A 66 -2.06 15.50 8.77
CA SER A 66 -0.90 15.94 9.57
C SER A 66 0.45 15.56 8.93
N ASN A 67 0.49 14.56 8.04
CA ASN A 67 1.73 14.15 7.37
C ASN A 67 1.49 13.52 5.98
N LYS A 68 0.87 14.29 5.10
CA LYS A 68 0.59 13.87 3.71
C LYS A 68 1.84 13.43 2.95
N GLU A 69 2.97 14.04 3.26
CA GLU A 69 4.25 13.76 2.59
C GLU A 69 4.67 12.29 2.78
N MET A 70 4.48 11.75 3.97
CA MET A 70 4.84 10.37 4.28
C MET A 70 3.70 9.38 4.06
N PHE A 71 2.45 9.83 4.00
CA PHE A 71 1.30 8.97 3.76
C PHE A 71 1.40 8.29 2.39
N ARG A 72 1.07 7.00 2.35
CA ARG A 72 1.13 6.19 1.13
C ARG A 72 -0.20 5.59 0.73
N TYR A 73 -0.79 4.81 1.61
CA TYR A 73 -2.07 4.14 1.39
C TYR A 73 -2.69 3.71 2.71
N GLU A 74 -3.95 3.33 2.64
CA GLU A 74 -4.65 2.72 3.74
C GLU A 74 -5.03 1.28 3.42
N LEU A 75 -5.15 0.47 4.47
CA LEU A 75 -5.77 -0.83 4.45
C LEU A 75 -7.02 -0.78 5.33
N ILE A 76 -8.01 -1.58 5.00
CA ILE A 76 -9.23 -1.72 5.78
C ILE A 76 -9.14 -3.00 6.59
N TRP A 77 -9.22 -2.85 7.91
CA TRP A 77 -9.39 -3.98 8.81
C TRP A 77 -10.87 -4.21 9.05
N GLU A 78 -11.43 -5.19 8.38
CA GLU A 78 -12.79 -5.63 8.60
C GLU A 78 -12.91 -6.38 9.93
N LYS A 79 -13.88 -5.97 10.75
CA LYS A 79 -14.19 -6.63 12.03
C LYS A 79 -15.40 -7.54 11.85
N VAL A 80 -15.33 -8.73 12.44
CA VAL A 80 -16.40 -9.73 12.33
C VAL A 80 -17.74 -9.22 12.89
N GLN A 81 -17.69 -8.28 13.84
CA GLN A 81 -18.88 -7.70 14.46
C GLN A 81 -18.84 -6.17 14.43
N GLY A 82 -19.98 -5.56 14.13
CA GLY A 82 -20.15 -4.12 14.25
C GLY A 82 -20.01 -3.65 15.71
N ARG A 83 -19.39 -2.51 15.88
CA ARG A 83 -19.16 -1.87 17.19
C ARG A 83 -20.20 -0.77 17.45
N GLN A 84 -20.39 -0.43 18.73
CA GLN A 84 -21.28 0.63 19.21
C GLN A 84 -22.77 0.36 18.94
N PRO A 85 -23.34 -0.76 19.42
CA PRO A 85 -24.75 -1.10 19.20
C PRO A 85 -25.70 -0.05 19.80
N GLN A 86 -25.27 0.70 20.81
CA GLN A 86 -26.04 1.78 21.42
C GLN A 86 -26.34 2.95 20.48
N LEU A 87 -25.59 3.06 19.37
CA LEU A 87 -25.78 4.12 18.38
C LEU A 87 -26.53 3.65 17.12
N CYS A 88 -27.03 2.42 17.09
CA CYS A 88 -27.66 1.84 15.89
C CYS A 88 -28.91 2.59 15.41
N ASN A 89 -29.58 3.34 16.29
CA ASN A 89 -30.72 4.18 15.94
C ASN A 89 -30.31 5.55 15.34
N ILE A 90 -29.05 5.91 15.41
CA ILE A 90 -28.49 7.20 14.94
C ILE A 90 -27.65 7.01 13.70
N MET A 91 -26.85 5.94 13.68
CA MET A 91 -25.93 5.64 12.57
C MET A 91 -25.73 4.13 12.42
N PRO A 92 -25.33 3.66 11.22
CA PRO A 92 -24.93 2.28 11.02
C PRO A 92 -23.77 1.89 11.95
N MET A 93 -23.81 0.64 12.45
CA MET A 93 -22.69 0.11 13.23
C MET A 93 -21.43 0.02 12.39
N LYS A 94 -20.32 0.47 12.94
CA LYS A 94 -19.04 0.45 12.29
C LYS A 94 -18.40 -0.94 12.39
N ALA A 95 -18.09 -1.55 11.24
CA ALA A 95 -17.53 -2.90 11.15
C ALA A 95 -16.07 -2.89 10.63
N HIS A 96 -15.40 -1.73 10.59
CA HIS A 96 -14.02 -1.65 10.11
C HIS A 96 -13.22 -0.59 10.86
N GLU A 97 -11.91 -0.72 10.78
CA GLU A 97 -10.93 0.31 11.14
C GLU A 97 -9.94 0.51 9.99
N ASN A 98 -9.33 1.69 9.95
CA ASN A 98 -8.31 1.99 8.96
C ASN A 98 -6.94 1.62 9.53
N ILE A 99 -6.06 1.09 8.69
CA ILE A 99 -4.64 0.90 8.96
C ILE A 99 -3.90 1.79 7.98
N LEU A 100 -3.23 2.81 8.50
CA LEU A 100 -2.58 3.85 7.71
C LEU A 100 -1.09 3.55 7.59
N ILE A 101 -0.58 3.59 6.37
CA ILE A 101 0.81 3.26 6.06
C ILE A 101 1.56 4.53 5.67
N PHE A 102 2.66 4.78 6.40
CA PHE A 102 3.55 5.91 6.16
C PHE A 102 5.00 5.43 6.03
N TYR A 103 5.78 6.02 5.14
CA TYR A 103 7.23 5.85 5.09
C TYR A 103 7.91 7.04 4.40
N LYS A 104 9.20 7.30 4.78
CA LYS A 104 9.96 8.47 4.32
C LYS A 104 10.26 8.44 2.83
N ASN A 105 10.81 7.34 2.39
CA ASN A 105 11.12 7.21 1.00
C ASN A 105 9.88 6.71 0.28
N THR A 106 9.34 7.57 -0.60
CA THR A 106 9.06 7.03 -1.89
C THR A 106 10.42 6.54 -2.39
N ALA A 107 10.88 5.36 -1.92
CA ALA A 107 11.66 4.62 -2.86
C ALA A 107 10.87 4.82 -4.14
N GLU A 108 11.38 5.59 -5.09
CA GLU A 108 10.96 5.39 -6.45
C GLU A 108 10.84 3.89 -6.48
N CYS A 109 9.63 3.39 -6.66
CA CYS A 109 9.50 2.02 -7.06
C CYS A 109 10.25 2.05 -8.38
N LYS A 110 11.57 1.99 -8.29
CA LYS A 110 12.43 1.70 -9.40
C LYS A 110 11.94 0.32 -9.71
N TYR A 111 10.94 0.31 -10.54
CA TYR A 111 10.54 -0.87 -11.25
C TYR A 111 11.86 -1.40 -11.75
N ASP A 112 12.41 -2.36 -10.98
CA ASP A 112 13.66 -3.00 -11.36
C ASP A 112 13.33 -3.77 -12.63
N SER A 113 13.47 -3.05 -13.74
CA SER A 113 13.29 -3.62 -15.06
C SER A 113 14.18 -4.86 -15.25
N ASN A 114 15.21 -5.02 -14.40
CA ASN A 114 16.10 -6.15 -14.39
C ASN A 114 15.61 -7.32 -13.52
N LYS A 115 14.74 -7.10 -12.53
CA LYS A 115 14.27 -8.16 -11.63
C LYS A 115 13.67 -9.35 -12.36
N TYR A 116 13.08 -9.12 -13.53
CA TYR A 116 12.50 -10.16 -14.36
C TYR A 116 13.06 -10.15 -15.79
N LYS A 117 14.24 -9.57 -15.98
CA LYS A 117 14.83 -9.41 -17.32
C LYS A 117 14.88 -10.72 -18.09
N THR A 118 15.40 -11.77 -17.48
CA THR A 118 15.54 -13.09 -18.12
C THR A 118 14.18 -13.66 -18.55
N LEU A 119 13.14 -13.48 -17.71
CA LEU A 119 11.79 -13.97 -18.01
C LEU A 119 11.11 -13.12 -19.09
N ARG A 120 11.32 -11.82 -19.08
CA ARG A 120 10.84 -10.90 -20.14
C ARG A 120 11.49 -11.21 -21.48
N ASP A 121 12.80 -11.43 -21.47
CA ASP A 121 13.54 -11.82 -22.66
C ASP A 121 13.05 -13.17 -23.20
N TYR A 122 12.76 -14.12 -22.33
CA TYR A 122 12.17 -15.39 -22.70
C TYR A 122 10.81 -15.21 -23.41
N PHE A 123 9.87 -14.50 -22.80
CA PHE A 123 8.56 -14.25 -23.42
C PHE A 123 8.68 -13.50 -24.76
N TYR A 124 9.54 -12.50 -24.81
CA TYR A 124 9.78 -11.77 -26.04
C TYR A 124 10.33 -12.69 -27.16
N ASN A 125 11.33 -13.50 -26.86
CA ASN A 125 11.95 -14.42 -27.80
C ASN A 125 10.96 -15.51 -28.27
N GLU A 126 10.15 -16.06 -27.37
CA GLU A 126 9.11 -17.03 -27.73
C GLU A 126 8.07 -16.42 -28.66
N LYS A 127 7.63 -15.19 -28.39
CA LYS A 127 6.73 -14.46 -29.31
C LYS A 127 7.35 -14.34 -30.69
N GLN A 128 8.65 -13.98 -30.78
CA GLN A 128 9.35 -13.85 -32.06
C GLN A 128 9.50 -15.22 -32.75
N ARG A 129 9.87 -16.25 -32.02
CA ARG A 129 10.01 -17.64 -32.53
C ARG A 129 8.71 -18.14 -33.14
N LEU A 130 7.57 -17.86 -32.48
CA LEU A 130 6.25 -18.28 -32.92
C LEU A 130 5.63 -17.34 -33.97
N LYS A 131 6.30 -16.23 -34.31
CA LYS A 131 5.83 -15.19 -35.23
C LYS A 131 4.42 -14.64 -34.89
N LEU A 132 4.11 -14.58 -33.59
CA LEU A 132 2.80 -14.11 -33.11
C LEU A 132 2.76 -12.58 -33.02
N THR A 133 1.64 -12.01 -33.44
CA THR A 133 1.33 -10.59 -33.18
C THR A 133 0.66 -10.43 -31.81
N TYR A 134 0.68 -9.22 -31.25
CA TYR A 134 -0.11 -8.93 -30.03
C TYR A 134 -1.61 -9.19 -30.22
N LYS A 135 -2.11 -9.01 -31.45
CA LYS A 135 -3.51 -9.28 -31.79
C LYS A 135 -3.83 -10.78 -31.70
N ASP A 136 -2.95 -11.63 -32.17
CA ASP A 136 -3.12 -13.09 -32.10
C ASP A 136 -3.12 -13.59 -30.67
N ILE A 137 -2.17 -13.08 -29.86
CA ILE A 137 -2.07 -13.43 -28.43
C ILE A 137 -3.31 -12.94 -27.66
N ASN A 138 -3.73 -11.68 -27.87
CA ASN A 138 -4.91 -11.15 -27.21
C ASN A 138 -6.18 -11.93 -27.59
N LYS A 139 -6.30 -12.36 -28.84
CA LYS A 139 -7.40 -13.20 -29.31
C LYS A 139 -7.41 -14.56 -28.60
N ALA A 140 -6.23 -15.19 -28.45
CA ALA A 140 -6.10 -16.46 -27.74
C ALA A 140 -6.42 -16.32 -26.26
N LEU A 141 -6.04 -15.21 -25.63
CA LEU A 141 -6.34 -14.91 -24.23
C LEU A 141 -7.79 -14.48 -23.99
N GLY A 142 -8.57 -14.19 -25.04
CA GLY A 142 -9.93 -13.67 -24.92
C GLY A 142 -9.99 -12.22 -24.41
N THR A 143 -8.94 -11.44 -24.68
CA THR A 143 -8.82 -10.03 -24.26
C THR A 143 -9.01 -9.08 -25.44
N ALA A 144 -9.12 -7.77 -25.15
CA ALA A 144 -9.31 -6.74 -26.20
C ALA A 144 -8.18 -6.78 -27.24
N THR A 145 -8.56 -6.79 -28.52
CA THR A 145 -7.61 -6.87 -29.64
C THR A 145 -7.15 -5.49 -30.14
N SER A 146 -7.70 -4.40 -29.60
CA SER A 146 -7.33 -3.02 -29.92
C SER A 146 -6.26 -2.50 -28.96
N GLY A 147 -5.32 -1.68 -29.44
CA GLY A 147 -4.38 -0.94 -28.60
C GLY A 147 -3.31 -1.76 -27.88
N GLY A 148 -2.91 -2.91 -28.40
CA GLY A 148 -1.89 -3.76 -27.79
C GLY A 148 -2.42 -4.69 -26.67
N GLY A 149 -3.49 -4.33 -25.98
CA GLY A 149 -4.18 -5.14 -24.96
C GLY A 149 -3.25 -5.75 -23.90
N MET A 150 -3.67 -6.83 -23.27
CA MET A 150 -2.89 -7.53 -22.22
C MET A 150 -1.57 -8.10 -22.73
N ALA A 151 -1.48 -8.52 -24.00
CA ALA A 151 -0.27 -9.07 -24.58
C ALA A 151 0.92 -8.10 -24.53
N SER A 152 0.69 -6.78 -24.63
CA SER A 152 1.76 -5.79 -24.52
C SER A 152 2.41 -5.77 -23.14
N HIS A 153 1.68 -6.07 -22.07
CA HIS A 153 2.20 -6.13 -20.72
C HIS A 153 3.17 -7.30 -20.50
N TYR A 154 3.00 -8.39 -21.23
CA TYR A 154 3.80 -9.60 -21.06
C TYR A 154 4.98 -9.69 -22.03
N PHE A 155 4.81 -9.23 -23.26
CA PHE A 155 5.72 -9.49 -24.36
C PHE A 155 6.46 -8.26 -24.89
N ASN A 156 6.20 -7.05 -24.37
CA ASN A 156 6.89 -5.84 -24.79
C ASN A 156 7.99 -5.46 -23.81
N LEU A 157 9.26 -5.52 -24.28
CA LEU A 157 10.43 -5.20 -23.46
C LEU A 157 10.46 -3.74 -22.98
N ASN A 158 9.84 -2.83 -23.74
CA ASN A 158 9.82 -1.39 -23.44
C ASN A 158 8.63 -0.97 -22.56
N PHE A 159 7.75 -1.90 -22.21
CA PHE A 159 6.56 -1.56 -21.44
C PHE A 159 6.92 -1.41 -19.96
N LYS A 160 6.62 -0.23 -19.39
CA LYS A 160 6.98 0.09 -18.00
C LYS A 160 6.20 -0.72 -16.96
N GLN A 161 5.00 -1.15 -17.28
CA GLN A 161 4.10 -1.91 -16.38
C GLN A 161 4.08 -3.39 -16.75
N TRP A 162 5.25 -4.02 -16.80
CA TRP A 162 5.32 -5.45 -17.06
C TRP A 162 4.75 -6.25 -15.89
N SER A 163 3.97 -7.28 -16.15
CA SER A 163 3.40 -8.18 -15.15
C SER A 163 3.53 -9.65 -15.58
N LEU A 164 3.50 -10.55 -14.61
CA LEU A 164 3.43 -11.98 -14.91
C LEU A 164 2.00 -12.34 -15.32
N PRO A 165 1.82 -13.19 -16.35
CA PRO A 165 0.52 -13.76 -16.65
C PRO A 165 -0.01 -14.58 -15.47
N THR A 166 -1.32 -14.60 -15.28
CA THR A 166 -1.94 -15.52 -14.32
C THR A 166 -1.75 -16.96 -14.77
N LYS A 167 -1.92 -17.91 -13.85
CA LYS A 167 -1.80 -19.33 -14.17
C LYS A 167 -2.72 -19.74 -15.34
N GLU A 168 -3.94 -19.22 -15.36
CA GLU A 168 -4.93 -19.49 -16.41
C GLU A 168 -4.53 -18.92 -17.77
N MET A 169 -3.84 -17.79 -17.77
CA MET A 169 -3.32 -17.16 -19.00
C MET A 169 -2.03 -17.81 -19.50
N TYR A 170 -1.26 -18.41 -18.59
CA TYR A 170 -0.02 -19.10 -18.96
C TYR A 170 -0.27 -20.46 -19.64
N ILE A 171 -1.38 -21.12 -19.32
CA ILE A 171 -1.75 -22.44 -19.84
C ILE A 171 -2.47 -22.35 -21.19
N LYS A 172 -3.04 -21.20 -21.54
CA LYS A 172 -3.67 -20.97 -22.86
C LYS A 172 -2.62 -20.68 -23.93
#